data_41bb7e58b4e923d50669ac651d42da62
#
_entry.id   41bb7e58b4e923d50669ac651d42da62
#
_cell.length_a   1.000
_cell.length_b   1.000
_cell.length_c   1.000
_cell.angle_alpha   90.00
_cell.angle_beta   90.00
_cell.angle_gamma   90.00
#
_symmetry.space_group_name_H-M   'P 1'
#
loop_
_entity.id
_entity.type
_entity.pdbx_description
1 polymer ?
#
loop_
_entity_poly.entity_id
_entity_poly.type
_entity_poly.pdbx_seq_one_letter_code
_entity_poly.pdbx_strand_id
1 'polypeptide(L)'
;MVSRLLERADVFVQNLAPGAAGRLGLDADTLRAGRPQLIVCDISGYGGTGPYRDKKAYDLLVQAEAGLVSITGTETESVKSSISVADIAAGMYAYSGVLTALFRRERTGSGATIEVSMLEALTEWMGFPLYYTTYGGSPPARSGARHAAIAPYGPFSGADGETVFLGLQNEREWVRFCEQVLQRPELAVDVRFESNAKRVEHRFALEAEINSVFGKLNVEEIIARLELAKIANARMNTVAQLADHPQLAARQRWREVSTSVGPLRATLPPATIDGVDARFDPIPDIGANTDSILEELGYSEKIVSAWREDGLI
;
A
#
# COMPACT_ATOMS: atom_id res chain seq x y z
N MET A 1 -34.28 2.38 5.99
CA MET A 1 -33.33 3.39 5.46
C MET A 1 -32.41 2.79 4.39
N VAL A 2 -31.56 1.83 4.70
CA VAL A 2 -30.60 1.24 3.73
C VAL A 2 -31.28 0.76 2.43
N SER A 3 -32.43 0.08 2.50
CA SER A 3 -33.17 -0.40 1.31
C SER A 3 -33.54 0.74 0.33
N ARG A 4 -33.89 1.92 0.85
CA ARG A 4 -34.20 3.09 0.00
C ARG A 4 -32.95 3.70 -0.62
N LEU A 5 -31.82 3.70 0.10
CA LEU A 5 -30.52 4.10 -0.48
C LEU A 5 -30.12 3.18 -1.63
N LEU A 6 -30.33 1.88 -1.46
CA LEU A 6 -30.00 0.88 -2.48
C LEU A 6 -30.84 0.97 -3.77
N GLU A 7 -32.02 1.60 -3.72
CA GLU A 7 -32.84 1.85 -4.93
C GLU A 7 -32.12 2.80 -5.93
N ARG A 8 -31.19 3.59 -5.43
CA ARG A 8 -30.44 4.60 -6.21
C ARG A 8 -28.94 4.28 -6.33
N ALA A 9 -28.49 3.21 -5.69
CA ALA A 9 -27.09 2.85 -5.69
C ALA A 9 -26.73 1.99 -6.90
N ASP A 10 -25.60 2.28 -7.50
CA ASP A 10 -24.95 1.46 -8.54
C ASP A 10 -24.09 0.35 -7.93
N VAL A 11 -23.47 0.64 -6.80
CA VAL A 11 -22.52 -0.23 -6.13
C VAL A 11 -22.79 -0.25 -4.62
N PHE A 12 -22.81 -1.43 -4.05
CA PHE A 12 -22.82 -1.66 -2.61
C PHE A 12 -21.53 -2.36 -2.19
N VAL A 13 -20.81 -1.76 -1.25
CA VAL A 13 -19.57 -2.33 -0.70
C VAL A 13 -19.75 -2.55 0.79
N GLN A 14 -19.34 -3.72 1.27
CA GLN A 14 -19.37 -4.01 2.70
C GLN A 14 -18.13 -4.80 3.13
N ASN A 15 -17.73 -4.61 4.40
CA ASN A 15 -16.68 -5.36 5.07
C ASN A 15 -17.12 -5.78 6.49
N LEU A 16 -18.37 -6.12 6.66
CA LEU A 16 -18.95 -6.53 7.93
C LEU A 16 -18.36 -7.89 8.39
N ALA A 17 -18.46 -8.15 9.69
CA ALA A 17 -18.05 -9.43 10.24
C ALA A 17 -18.81 -10.60 9.56
N PRO A 18 -18.20 -11.79 9.47
CA PRO A 18 -18.79 -12.95 8.80
C PRO A 18 -20.24 -13.20 9.16
N GLY A 19 -21.08 -13.36 8.16
CA GLY A 19 -22.53 -13.59 8.31
C GLY A 19 -23.37 -12.36 8.73
N ALA A 20 -22.75 -11.21 9.04
CA ALA A 20 -23.51 -10.04 9.49
C ALA A 20 -24.37 -9.44 8.35
N ALA A 21 -23.84 -9.37 7.14
CA ALA A 21 -24.59 -8.90 5.98
C ALA A 21 -25.86 -9.74 5.75
N GLY A 22 -25.74 -11.07 5.79
CA GLY A 22 -26.90 -11.97 5.65
C GLY A 22 -27.95 -11.78 6.74
N ARG A 23 -27.53 -11.60 8.01
CA ARG A 23 -28.47 -11.31 9.12
C ARG A 23 -29.22 -9.99 8.95
N LEU A 24 -28.63 -9.04 8.23
CA LEU A 24 -29.24 -7.74 7.94
C LEU A 24 -30.02 -7.73 6.61
N GLY A 25 -30.03 -8.84 5.86
CA GLY A 25 -30.62 -8.90 4.51
C GLY A 25 -29.82 -8.07 3.48
N LEU A 26 -28.53 -7.91 3.71
CA LEU A 26 -27.59 -7.14 2.88
C LEU A 26 -26.57 -8.02 2.16
N ASP A 27 -26.82 -9.34 2.10
CA ASP A 27 -26.00 -10.24 1.31
C ASP A 27 -26.27 -10.07 -0.21
N ALA A 28 -25.28 -10.46 -1.01
CA ALA A 28 -25.31 -10.23 -2.44
C ALA A 28 -26.50 -10.88 -3.15
N ASP A 29 -26.88 -12.09 -2.76
CA ASP A 29 -27.98 -12.81 -3.38
C ASP A 29 -29.33 -12.10 -3.10
N THR A 30 -29.57 -11.72 -1.85
CA THR A 30 -30.76 -10.95 -1.44
C THR A 30 -30.83 -9.60 -2.15
N LEU A 31 -29.75 -8.86 -2.18
CA LEU A 31 -29.73 -7.52 -2.78
C LEU A 31 -29.92 -7.57 -4.30
N ARG A 32 -29.31 -8.53 -4.98
CA ARG A 32 -29.34 -8.63 -6.44
C ARG A 32 -30.58 -9.32 -6.98
N ALA A 33 -31.29 -10.12 -6.18
CA ALA A 33 -32.57 -10.74 -6.58
C ALA A 33 -33.57 -9.71 -7.12
N GLY A 34 -33.69 -8.55 -6.45
CA GLY A 34 -34.56 -7.44 -6.89
C GLY A 34 -33.83 -6.36 -7.73
N ARG A 35 -32.51 -6.44 -7.89
CA ARG A 35 -31.66 -5.41 -8.51
C ARG A 35 -30.56 -6.04 -9.35
N PRO A 36 -30.87 -6.63 -10.52
CA PRO A 36 -29.88 -7.39 -11.30
C PRO A 36 -28.70 -6.55 -11.81
N GLN A 37 -28.85 -5.22 -11.86
CA GLN A 37 -27.79 -4.30 -12.28
C GLN A 37 -26.89 -3.86 -11.11
N LEU A 38 -27.27 -4.10 -9.86
CA LEU A 38 -26.48 -3.73 -8.70
C LEU A 38 -25.16 -4.53 -8.69
N ILE A 39 -24.08 -3.82 -8.41
CA ILE A 39 -22.77 -4.43 -8.13
C ILE A 39 -22.65 -4.53 -6.62
N VAL A 40 -22.39 -5.72 -6.11
CA VAL A 40 -22.14 -5.96 -4.69
C VAL A 40 -20.69 -6.40 -4.53
N CYS A 41 -19.95 -5.69 -3.67
CA CYS A 41 -18.56 -6.02 -3.35
C CYS A 41 -18.45 -6.38 -1.87
N ASP A 42 -18.13 -7.63 -1.60
CA ASP A 42 -17.94 -8.18 -0.27
C ASP A 42 -16.45 -8.30 0.03
N ILE A 43 -15.97 -7.53 1.03
CA ILE A 43 -14.59 -7.59 1.51
C ILE A 43 -14.57 -8.41 2.80
N SER A 44 -13.69 -9.40 2.87
CA SER A 44 -13.56 -10.29 4.03
C SER A 44 -12.10 -10.55 4.37
N GLY A 45 -11.83 -11.13 5.54
CA GLY A 45 -10.48 -11.55 5.92
C GLY A 45 -9.98 -12.73 5.10
N TYR A 46 -10.83 -13.76 4.92
CA TYR A 46 -10.41 -15.06 4.40
C TYR A 46 -11.33 -15.64 3.29
N GLY A 47 -12.28 -14.86 2.80
CA GLY A 47 -13.28 -15.32 1.84
C GLY A 47 -14.56 -15.85 2.47
N GLY A 48 -15.62 -15.96 1.65
CA GLY A 48 -16.95 -16.43 2.06
C GLY A 48 -17.07 -17.95 2.18
N THR A 49 -16.04 -18.71 1.80
CA THR A 49 -16.00 -20.18 1.82
C THR A 49 -14.74 -20.71 2.49
N GLY A 50 -14.60 -22.02 2.59
CA GLY A 50 -13.41 -22.66 3.15
C GLY A 50 -13.37 -22.68 4.69
N PRO A 51 -12.28 -23.24 5.27
CA PRO A 51 -12.20 -23.51 6.70
C PRO A 51 -12.09 -22.24 7.57
N TYR A 52 -11.70 -21.11 6.99
CA TYR A 52 -11.49 -19.83 7.69
C TYR A 52 -12.63 -18.83 7.46
N ARG A 53 -13.71 -19.17 6.75
CA ARG A 53 -14.81 -18.25 6.42
C ARG A 53 -15.36 -17.48 7.62
N ASP A 54 -15.42 -18.11 8.80
CA ASP A 54 -15.95 -17.52 10.03
C ASP A 54 -14.88 -16.99 10.98
N LYS A 55 -13.57 -17.08 10.56
CA LYS A 55 -12.44 -16.63 11.36
C LYS A 55 -12.38 -15.10 11.37
N LYS A 56 -12.21 -14.50 12.55
CA LYS A 56 -11.96 -13.06 12.67
C LYS A 56 -10.61 -12.69 12.08
N ALA A 57 -10.57 -11.60 11.35
CA ALA A 57 -9.39 -11.06 10.72
C ALA A 57 -9.14 -9.61 11.14
N TYR A 58 -7.86 -9.27 11.18
CA TYR A 58 -7.34 -7.90 11.21
C TYR A 58 -6.07 -7.89 10.37
N ASP A 59 -5.68 -6.73 9.87
CA ASP A 59 -4.51 -6.58 8.99
C ASP A 59 -3.28 -7.36 9.44
N LEU A 60 -2.82 -7.16 10.69
CA LEU A 60 -1.63 -7.84 11.21
C LEU A 60 -1.77 -9.37 11.25
N LEU A 61 -2.97 -9.88 11.54
CA LEU A 61 -3.20 -11.33 11.58
C LEU A 61 -3.10 -11.90 10.15
N VAL A 62 -3.60 -11.19 9.16
CA VAL A 62 -3.50 -11.58 7.76
C VAL A 62 -2.07 -11.45 7.24
N GLN A 63 -1.31 -10.40 7.63
CA GLN A 63 0.13 -10.32 7.33
C GLN A 63 0.89 -11.57 7.82
N ALA A 64 0.54 -12.05 9.02
CA ALA A 64 1.16 -13.25 9.59
C ALA A 64 0.76 -14.53 8.82
N GLU A 65 -0.55 -14.70 8.54
CA GLU A 65 -1.08 -15.87 7.81
C GLU A 65 -0.57 -15.93 6.35
N ALA A 66 -0.43 -14.80 5.68
CA ALA A 66 0.11 -14.71 4.32
C ALA A 66 1.64 -14.88 4.25
N GLY A 67 2.31 -15.02 5.39
CA GLY A 67 3.76 -15.22 5.44
C GLY A 67 4.61 -13.96 5.30
N LEU A 68 4.01 -12.75 5.19
CA LEU A 68 4.77 -11.50 5.03
C LEU A 68 5.72 -11.26 6.22
N VAL A 69 5.25 -11.50 7.44
CA VAL A 69 6.04 -11.34 8.66
C VAL A 69 7.24 -12.29 8.69
N SER A 70 7.15 -13.46 8.06
CA SER A 70 8.23 -14.45 8.03
C SER A 70 9.45 -14.01 7.20
N ILE A 71 9.26 -13.14 6.23
CA ILE A 71 10.31 -12.65 5.32
C ILE A 71 10.72 -11.20 5.60
N THR A 72 10.03 -10.51 6.49
CA THR A 72 10.28 -9.11 6.84
C THR A 72 11.00 -9.02 8.19
N GLY A 73 12.01 -8.15 8.29
CA GLY A 73 12.81 -7.96 9.51
C GLY A 73 14.27 -8.31 9.34
N THR A 74 14.96 -8.49 10.47
CA THR A 74 16.37 -8.90 10.54
C THR A 74 16.50 -10.41 10.63
N GLU A 75 17.73 -10.92 10.57
CA GLU A 75 18.00 -12.36 10.75
C GLU A 75 17.42 -12.91 12.08
N THR A 76 17.44 -12.09 13.12
CA THR A 76 17.04 -12.48 14.48
C THR A 76 15.62 -12.06 14.85
N GLU A 77 15.04 -11.10 14.14
CA GLU A 77 13.74 -10.53 14.48
C GLU A 77 12.81 -10.43 13.27
N SER A 78 11.60 -10.98 13.39
CA SER A 78 10.52 -10.81 12.43
C SER A 78 9.79 -9.49 12.70
N VAL A 79 9.50 -8.72 11.65
CA VAL A 79 8.84 -7.41 11.76
C VAL A 79 7.64 -7.35 10.81
N LYS A 80 6.53 -6.78 11.29
CA LYS A 80 5.36 -6.49 10.45
C LYS A 80 5.59 -5.27 9.55
N SER A 81 4.81 -5.14 8.49
CA SER A 81 4.64 -3.83 7.85
C SER A 81 3.96 -2.85 8.80
N SER A 82 4.47 -1.62 8.91
CA SER A 82 3.89 -0.60 9.78
C SER A 82 2.59 0.02 9.24
N ILE A 83 2.37 -0.06 7.93
CA ILE A 83 1.09 0.30 7.30
C ILE A 83 0.20 -0.94 7.19
N SER A 84 -1.12 -0.75 7.15
CA SER A 84 -2.11 -1.83 7.04
C SER A 84 -2.15 -2.40 5.62
N VAL A 85 -1.08 -3.12 5.23
CA VAL A 85 -0.88 -3.52 3.83
C VAL A 85 -1.92 -4.53 3.34
N ALA A 86 -2.45 -5.38 4.21
CA ALA A 86 -3.50 -6.33 3.83
C ALA A 86 -4.84 -5.63 3.58
N ASP A 87 -5.20 -4.64 4.42
CA ASP A 87 -6.38 -3.79 4.22
C ASP A 87 -6.25 -2.96 2.94
N ILE A 88 -5.07 -2.34 2.72
CA ILE A 88 -4.81 -1.53 1.52
C ILE A 88 -4.89 -2.40 0.27
N ALA A 89 -4.29 -3.58 0.27
CA ALA A 89 -4.36 -4.51 -0.85
C ALA A 89 -5.82 -4.89 -1.18
N ALA A 90 -6.59 -5.31 -0.16
CA ALA A 90 -8.00 -5.64 -0.34
C ALA A 90 -8.82 -4.45 -0.88
N GLY A 91 -8.59 -3.24 -0.35
CA GLY A 91 -9.24 -2.02 -0.83
C GLY A 91 -8.93 -1.71 -2.30
N MET A 92 -7.67 -1.88 -2.72
CA MET A 92 -7.25 -1.68 -4.10
C MET A 92 -7.85 -2.73 -5.05
N TYR A 93 -7.94 -4.00 -4.65
CA TYR A 93 -8.60 -5.03 -5.45
C TYR A 93 -10.12 -4.86 -5.49
N ALA A 94 -10.74 -4.42 -4.38
CA ALA A 94 -12.15 -4.05 -4.38
C ALA A 94 -12.42 -2.89 -5.35
N TYR A 95 -11.62 -1.84 -5.32
CA TYR A 95 -11.73 -0.71 -6.24
C TYR A 95 -11.59 -1.15 -7.70
N SER A 96 -10.54 -1.88 -8.05
CA SER A 96 -10.34 -2.36 -9.43
C SER A 96 -11.42 -3.35 -9.87
N GLY A 97 -11.88 -4.21 -8.97
CA GLY A 97 -12.98 -5.13 -9.19
C GLY A 97 -14.29 -4.41 -9.49
N VAL A 98 -14.61 -3.37 -8.72
CA VAL A 98 -15.80 -2.51 -8.95
C VAL A 98 -15.71 -1.81 -10.31
N LEU A 99 -14.58 -1.21 -10.66
CA LEU A 99 -14.41 -0.59 -11.99
C LEU A 99 -14.57 -1.60 -13.13
N THR A 100 -14.02 -2.79 -12.97
CA THR A 100 -14.16 -3.90 -13.95
C THR A 100 -15.64 -4.32 -14.07
N ALA A 101 -16.35 -4.42 -12.95
CA ALA A 101 -17.77 -4.79 -12.96
C ALA A 101 -18.65 -3.70 -13.56
N LEU A 102 -18.36 -2.41 -13.32
CA LEU A 102 -19.03 -1.29 -13.95
C LEU A 102 -18.83 -1.33 -15.47
N PHE A 103 -17.59 -1.50 -15.92
CA PHE A 103 -17.27 -1.62 -17.35
C PHE A 103 -17.95 -2.82 -18.01
N ARG A 104 -18.04 -3.97 -17.29
CA ARG A 104 -18.78 -5.13 -17.75
C ARG A 104 -20.29 -4.83 -17.84
N ARG A 105 -20.85 -4.15 -16.83
CA ARG A 105 -22.26 -3.80 -16.78
C ARG A 105 -22.70 -2.94 -17.97
N GLU A 106 -21.89 -1.96 -18.38
CA GLU A 106 -22.15 -1.15 -19.58
C GLU A 106 -22.33 -1.98 -20.86
N ARG A 107 -21.70 -3.15 -20.93
CA ARG A 107 -21.76 -4.05 -22.09
C ARG A 107 -22.85 -5.12 -21.99
N THR A 108 -23.15 -5.56 -20.79
CA THR A 108 -24.03 -6.70 -20.55
C THR A 108 -25.39 -6.36 -19.98
N GLY A 109 -25.56 -5.12 -19.47
CA GLY A 109 -26.72 -4.69 -18.73
C GLY A 109 -26.86 -5.32 -17.33
N SER A 110 -25.90 -6.13 -16.89
CA SER A 110 -25.98 -6.88 -15.64
C SER A 110 -24.86 -6.51 -14.68
N GLY A 111 -25.20 -6.29 -13.42
CA GLY A 111 -24.26 -6.13 -12.33
C GLY A 111 -23.50 -7.43 -12.01
N ALA A 112 -22.77 -7.43 -10.90
CA ALA A 112 -21.96 -8.56 -10.47
C ALA A 112 -21.87 -8.63 -8.94
N THR A 113 -21.60 -9.81 -8.42
CA THR A 113 -21.04 -9.98 -7.08
C THR A 113 -19.52 -10.07 -7.21
N ILE A 114 -18.83 -9.33 -6.37
CA ILE A 114 -17.37 -9.31 -6.25
C ILE A 114 -17.04 -9.76 -4.84
N GLU A 115 -16.19 -10.74 -4.71
CA GLU A 115 -15.64 -11.17 -3.44
C GLU A 115 -14.14 -10.84 -3.42
N VAL A 116 -13.68 -10.19 -2.35
CA VAL A 116 -12.28 -9.87 -2.11
C VAL A 116 -11.90 -10.32 -0.72
N SER A 117 -10.89 -11.19 -0.61
CA SER A 117 -10.34 -11.52 0.70
C SER A 117 -8.98 -10.85 0.91
N MET A 118 -8.74 -10.39 2.14
CA MET A 118 -7.46 -9.79 2.53
C MET A 118 -6.32 -10.79 2.35
N LEU A 119 -6.56 -12.07 2.65
CA LEU A 119 -5.56 -13.12 2.50
C LEU A 119 -5.16 -13.31 1.03
N GLU A 120 -6.13 -13.41 0.11
CA GLU A 120 -5.86 -13.59 -1.32
C GLU A 120 -5.21 -12.35 -1.92
N ALA A 121 -5.67 -11.17 -1.55
CA ALA A 121 -5.10 -9.90 -1.98
C ALA A 121 -3.61 -9.78 -1.59
N LEU A 122 -3.28 -10.14 -0.35
CA LEU A 122 -1.89 -10.11 0.11
C LEU A 122 -1.08 -11.28 -0.46
N THR A 123 -1.70 -12.45 -0.70
CA THR A 123 -1.03 -13.60 -1.33
C THR A 123 -0.53 -13.26 -2.72
N GLU A 124 -1.27 -12.48 -3.49
CA GLU A 124 -0.81 -12.04 -4.82
C GLU A 124 0.43 -11.14 -4.71
N TRP A 125 0.49 -10.24 -3.73
CA TRP A 125 1.67 -9.42 -3.48
C TRP A 125 2.87 -10.23 -2.98
N MET A 126 2.61 -11.37 -2.37
CA MET A 126 3.64 -12.34 -1.95
C MET A 126 4.16 -13.22 -3.12
N GLY A 127 3.79 -12.93 -4.37
CA GLY A 127 4.13 -13.75 -5.54
C GLY A 127 5.62 -14.08 -5.64
N PHE A 128 6.52 -13.08 -5.53
CA PHE A 128 7.96 -13.32 -5.57
C PHE A 128 8.43 -14.29 -4.46
N PRO A 129 8.23 -14.02 -3.16
CA PRO A 129 8.69 -14.93 -2.10
C PRO A 129 7.98 -16.29 -2.14
N LEU A 130 6.71 -16.34 -2.54
CA LEU A 130 5.94 -17.58 -2.67
C LEU A 130 6.55 -18.50 -3.74
N TYR A 131 6.72 -18.00 -4.95
CA TYR A 131 7.29 -18.78 -6.06
C TYR A 131 8.76 -19.12 -5.86
N TYR A 132 9.52 -18.18 -5.30
CA TYR A 132 10.92 -18.43 -4.96
C TYR A 132 11.06 -19.57 -3.93
N THR A 133 10.21 -19.59 -2.91
CA THR A 133 10.19 -20.68 -1.92
C THR A 133 9.72 -22.00 -2.52
N THR A 134 8.61 -21.97 -3.29
CA THR A 134 7.97 -23.17 -3.82
C THR A 134 8.84 -23.87 -4.86
N TYR A 135 9.52 -23.12 -5.73
CA TYR A 135 10.28 -23.65 -6.86
C TYR A 135 11.79 -23.49 -6.69
N GLY A 136 12.25 -22.57 -5.85
CA GLY A 136 13.68 -22.35 -5.55
C GLY A 136 14.18 -23.11 -4.31
N GLY A 137 13.30 -23.73 -3.54
CA GLY A 137 13.62 -24.63 -2.43
C GLY A 137 13.86 -23.98 -1.06
N SER A 138 13.97 -22.66 -0.97
CA SER A 138 14.13 -21.95 0.30
C SER A 138 13.51 -20.55 0.25
N PRO A 139 12.94 -20.06 1.37
CA PRO A 139 12.42 -18.70 1.41
C PRO A 139 13.55 -17.66 1.30
N PRO A 140 13.25 -16.46 0.79
CA PRO A 140 14.18 -15.34 0.89
C PRO A 140 14.56 -15.08 2.34
N ALA A 141 15.86 -14.92 2.59
CA ALA A 141 16.35 -14.59 3.93
C ALA A 141 15.88 -13.18 4.35
N ARG A 142 15.55 -13.00 5.63
CA ARG A 142 15.34 -11.66 6.17
C ARG A 142 16.66 -10.90 6.18
N SER A 143 16.69 -9.73 5.54
CA SER A 143 17.90 -8.93 5.34
C SER A 143 17.79 -7.50 5.91
N GLY A 144 16.82 -7.26 6.79
CA GLY A 144 16.54 -5.93 7.33
C GLY A 144 16.11 -4.97 6.22
N ALA A 145 16.78 -3.83 6.13
CA ALA A 145 16.53 -2.83 5.10
C ALA A 145 17.37 -3.04 3.82
N ARG A 146 18.07 -4.17 3.68
CA ARG A 146 18.89 -4.52 2.53
C ARG A 146 18.10 -5.37 1.53
N HIS A 147 18.50 -5.32 0.28
CA HIS A 147 17.99 -6.27 -0.71
C HIS A 147 18.62 -7.66 -0.48
N ALA A 148 17.80 -8.71 -0.45
CA ALA A 148 18.28 -10.06 -0.12
C ALA A 148 19.28 -10.60 -1.18
N ALA A 149 19.05 -10.34 -2.46
CA ALA A 149 19.76 -10.96 -3.59
C ALA A 149 20.66 -10.00 -4.39
N ILE A 150 20.77 -8.73 -3.98
CA ILE A 150 21.58 -7.72 -4.69
C ILE A 150 22.48 -6.99 -3.69
N ALA A 151 23.76 -6.75 -4.05
CA ALA A 151 24.71 -6.01 -3.23
C ALA A 151 25.68 -5.17 -4.09
N PRO A 152 25.96 -3.89 -3.66
CA PRO A 152 25.29 -3.20 -2.58
C PRO A 152 23.88 -2.74 -2.97
N TYR A 153 22.91 -2.96 -2.10
CA TYR A 153 21.57 -2.40 -2.20
C TYR A 153 20.97 -2.32 -0.80
N GLY A 154 20.93 -1.13 -0.25
CA GLY A 154 20.44 -0.89 1.12
C GLY A 154 20.90 0.45 1.69
N PRO A 155 20.76 0.62 3.02
CA PRO A 155 21.13 1.84 3.72
C PRO A 155 22.62 1.93 4.03
N PHE A 156 23.15 3.15 3.93
CA PHE A 156 24.50 3.52 4.35
C PHE A 156 24.46 4.87 5.06
N SER A 157 25.23 5.04 6.12
CA SER A 157 25.27 6.26 6.90
C SER A 157 26.44 7.15 6.55
N GLY A 158 26.19 8.46 6.48
CA GLY A 158 27.20 9.48 6.40
C GLY A 158 27.85 9.78 7.75
N ALA A 159 28.89 10.62 7.75
CA ALA A 159 29.56 11.11 8.95
C ALA A 159 28.65 11.97 9.84
N ASP A 160 27.59 12.55 9.28
CA ASP A 160 26.57 13.33 9.93
C ASP A 160 25.47 12.49 10.62
N GLY A 161 25.54 11.15 10.49
CA GLY A 161 24.54 10.21 11.01
C GLY A 161 23.29 10.08 10.17
N GLU A 162 23.15 10.85 9.09
CA GLU A 162 22.07 10.73 8.12
C GLU A 162 22.25 9.47 7.26
N THR A 163 21.16 8.95 6.69
CA THR A 163 21.17 7.69 5.93
C THR A 163 20.75 7.92 4.49
N VAL A 164 21.55 7.36 3.57
CA VAL A 164 21.22 7.23 2.15
C VAL A 164 21.02 5.77 1.79
N PHE A 165 19.98 5.48 1.00
CA PHE A 165 19.82 4.21 0.31
C PHE A 165 20.44 4.31 -1.07
N LEU A 166 21.12 3.27 -1.50
CA LEU A 166 21.59 3.13 -2.87
C LEU A 166 21.41 1.70 -3.37
N GLY A 167 21.36 1.51 -4.67
CA GLY A 167 21.24 0.20 -5.29
C GLY A 167 21.95 0.14 -6.64
N LEU A 168 22.71 -0.93 -6.86
CA LEU A 168 23.40 -1.22 -8.10
C LEU A 168 22.73 -2.38 -8.80
N GLN A 169 22.39 -2.22 -10.09
CA GLN A 169 21.64 -3.22 -10.84
C GLN A 169 22.50 -4.00 -11.85
N ASN A 170 23.72 -3.55 -12.14
CA ASN A 170 24.60 -4.17 -13.13
C ASN A 170 26.08 -3.87 -12.88
N GLU A 171 26.96 -4.62 -13.56
CA GLU A 171 28.39 -4.53 -13.37
C GLU A 171 28.99 -3.19 -13.87
N ARG A 172 28.37 -2.50 -14.83
CA ARG A 172 28.83 -1.16 -15.25
C ARG A 172 28.59 -0.12 -14.14
N GLU A 173 27.52 -0.25 -13.41
CA GLU A 173 27.27 0.59 -12.24
C GLU A 173 28.24 0.28 -11.11
N TRP A 174 28.59 -0.99 -10.92
CA TRP A 174 29.61 -1.38 -9.94
C TRP A 174 30.97 -0.72 -10.21
N VAL A 175 31.46 -0.79 -11.45
CA VAL A 175 32.73 -0.12 -11.83
C VAL A 175 32.64 1.37 -11.56
N ARG A 176 31.59 2.05 -12.05
CA ARG A 176 31.40 3.50 -11.81
C ARG A 176 31.29 3.85 -10.32
N PHE A 177 30.64 3.01 -9.53
CA PHE A 177 30.55 3.19 -8.09
C PHE A 177 31.92 3.15 -7.42
N CYS A 178 32.75 2.17 -7.77
CA CYS A 178 34.13 2.07 -7.25
C CYS A 178 34.97 3.27 -7.65
N GLU A 179 34.95 3.66 -8.95
CA GLU A 179 35.80 4.72 -9.48
C GLU A 179 35.34 6.12 -9.04
N GLN A 180 34.06 6.44 -9.14
CA GLN A 180 33.55 7.81 -9.04
C GLN A 180 32.97 8.12 -7.65
N VAL A 181 32.33 7.14 -7.00
CA VAL A 181 31.70 7.34 -5.70
C VAL A 181 32.68 7.04 -4.56
N LEU A 182 33.20 5.82 -4.53
CA LEU A 182 34.17 5.40 -3.52
C LEU A 182 35.60 5.96 -3.76
N GLN A 183 35.93 6.29 -5.01
CA GLN A 183 37.30 6.67 -5.44
C GLN A 183 38.32 5.58 -5.09
N ARG A 184 37.89 4.32 -5.24
CA ARG A 184 38.65 3.09 -4.96
C ARG A 184 38.53 2.14 -6.15
N PRO A 185 39.17 2.44 -7.32
CA PRO A 185 39.03 1.64 -8.55
C PRO A 185 39.49 0.19 -8.39
N GLU A 186 40.41 -0.08 -7.45
CA GLU A 186 40.87 -1.43 -7.13
C GLU A 186 39.75 -2.38 -6.65
N LEU A 187 38.69 -1.85 -6.06
CA LEU A 187 37.56 -2.66 -5.63
C LEU A 187 36.76 -3.22 -6.81
N ALA A 188 36.84 -2.58 -7.97
CA ALA A 188 36.13 -3.06 -9.16
C ALA A 188 36.71 -4.37 -9.71
N VAL A 189 37.99 -4.66 -9.42
CA VAL A 189 38.68 -5.86 -9.85
C VAL A 189 39.02 -6.82 -8.70
N ASP A 190 38.55 -6.52 -7.50
CA ASP A 190 38.72 -7.41 -6.34
C ASP A 190 37.86 -8.68 -6.52
N VAL A 191 38.49 -9.84 -6.43
CA VAL A 191 37.87 -11.15 -6.63
C VAL A 191 36.71 -11.42 -5.71
N ARG A 192 36.65 -10.75 -4.53
CA ARG A 192 35.54 -10.84 -3.60
C ARG A 192 34.30 -10.12 -4.11
N PHE A 193 34.41 -9.18 -5.04
CA PHE A 193 33.35 -8.27 -5.47
C PHE A 193 33.12 -8.27 -6.99
N GLU A 194 33.77 -9.17 -7.73
CA GLU A 194 33.78 -9.23 -9.19
C GLU A 194 32.38 -9.47 -9.83
N SER A 195 31.44 -10.03 -9.07
CA SER A 195 30.08 -10.28 -9.53
C SER A 195 29.05 -10.01 -8.42
N ASN A 196 27.79 -9.78 -8.80
CA ASN A 196 26.72 -9.60 -7.80
C ASN A 196 26.67 -10.78 -6.80
N ALA A 197 26.79 -12.02 -7.26
CA ALA A 197 26.80 -13.19 -6.39
C ALA A 197 27.94 -13.13 -5.37
N LYS A 198 29.13 -12.74 -5.79
CA LYS A 198 30.30 -12.56 -4.92
C LYS A 198 30.12 -11.40 -3.95
N ARG A 199 29.54 -10.31 -4.38
CA ARG A 199 29.20 -9.17 -3.51
C ARG A 199 28.18 -9.54 -2.45
N VAL A 200 27.18 -10.35 -2.78
CA VAL A 200 26.18 -10.87 -1.83
C VAL A 200 26.86 -11.83 -0.83
N GLU A 201 27.70 -12.74 -1.30
CA GLU A 201 28.48 -13.67 -0.46
C GLU A 201 29.40 -12.93 0.55
N HIS A 202 30.05 -11.87 0.08
CA HIS A 202 30.99 -11.07 0.88
C HIS A 202 30.40 -9.72 1.36
N ARG A 203 29.07 -9.67 1.57
CA ARG A 203 28.30 -8.45 1.88
C ARG A 203 28.90 -7.63 3.02
N PHE A 204 29.26 -8.26 4.13
CA PHE A 204 29.81 -7.54 5.27
C PHE A 204 31.17 -6.91 4.98
N ALA A 205 32.02 -7.59 4.23
CA ALA A 205 33.31 -7.03 3.79
C ALA A 205 33.10 -5.85 2.85
N LEU A 206 32.16 -5.98 1.89
CA LEU A 206 31.78 -4.90 0.98
C LEU A 206 31.24 -3.67 1.72
N GLU A 207 30.33 -3.88 2.66
CA GLU A 207 29.78 -2.80 3.47
C GLU A 207 30.85 -2.10 4.33
N ALA A 208 31.82 -2.82 4.84
CA ALA A 208 32.95 -2.24 5.57
C ALA A 208 33.80 -1.32 4.67
N GLU A 209 34.08 -1.73 3.42
CA GLU A 209 34.79 -0.88 2.44
C GLU A 209 33.99 0.39 2.12
N ILE A 210 32.67 0.27 1.85
CA ILE A 210 31.79 1.41 1.59
C ILE A 210 31.75 2.35 2.80
N ASN A 211 31.51 1.82 3.99
CA ASN A 211 31.43 2.61 5.22
C ASN A 211 32.76 3.31 5.57
N SER A 212 33.91 2.73 5.18
CA SER A 212 35.22 3.38 5.36
C SER A 212 35.37 4.68 4.57
N VAL A 213 34.62 4.81 3.47
CA VAL A 213 34.57 6.02 2.64
C VAL A 213 33.42 6.93 3.10
N PHE A 214 32.20 6.40 3.21
CA PHE A 214 31.00 7.18 3.53
C PHE A 214 31.03 7.76 4.93
N GLY A 215 31.65 7.10 5.91
CA GLY A 215 31.85 7.63 7.25
C GLY A 215 32.75 8.88 7.34
N LYS A 216 33.33 9.32 6.21
CA LYS A 216 34.11 10.58 6.11
C LYS A 216 33.38 11.69 5.36
N LEU A 217 32.20 11.40 4.81
CA LEU A 217 31.40 12.29 3.96
C LEU A 217 30.06 12.53 4.65
N ASN A 218 29.51 13.73 4.52
CA ASN A 218 28.11 13.93 4.88
C ASN A 218 27.19 13.35 3.79
N VAL A 219 25.89 13.19 4.11
CA VAL A 219 24.96 12.53 3.19
C VAL A 219 24.75 13.31 1.89
N GLU A 220 24.88 14.65 1.91
CA GLU A 220 24.76 15.48 0.71
C GLU A 220 25.94 15.22 -0.27
N GLU A 221 27.14 15.08 0.26
CA GLU A 221 28.33 14.74 -0.53
C GLU A 221 28.21 13.34 -1.13
N ILE A 222 27.69 12.39 -0.38
CA ILE A 222 27.42 11.03 -0.87
C ILE A 222 26.40 11.05 -2.00
N ILE A 223 25.28 11.73 -1.81
CA ILE A 223 24.22 11.86 -2.82
C ILE A 223 24.78 12.54 -4.08
N ALA A 224 25.51 13.63 -3.94
CA ALA A 224 26.09 14.33 -5.09
C ALA A 224 27.03 13.42 -5.92
N ARG A 225 27.85 12.59 -5.27
CA ARG A 225 28.70 11.60 -5.96
C ARG A 225 27.87 10.51 -6.66
N LEU A 226 26.82 10.01 -6.00
CA LEU A 226 25.92 9.00 -6.56
C LEU A 226 25.18 9.51 -7.79
N GLU A 227 24.68 10.75 -7.74
CA GLU A 227 23.98 11.38 -8.86
C GLU A 227 24.92 11.64 -10.05
N LEU A 228 26.14 12.17 -9.78
CA LEU A 228 27.15 12.36 -10.83
C LEU A 228 27.51 11.04 -11.52
N ALA A 229 27.65 9.96 -10.75
CA ALA A 229 27.90 8.62 -11.25
C ALA A 229 26.67 7.94 -11.86
N LYS A 230 25.48 8.57 -11.79
CA LYS A 230 24.19 8.02 -12.22
C LYS A 230 23.87 6.69 -11.54
N ILE A 231 24.07 6.63 -10.24
CA ILE A 231 23.72 5.50 -9.38
C ILE A 231 22.41 5.83 -8.68
N ALA A 232 21.47 4.88 -8.70
CA ALA A 232 20.18 5.01 -8.04
C ALA A 232 20.36 5.21 -6.53
N ASN A 233 19.76 6.25 -6.00
CA ASN A 233 19.87 6.60 -4.59
C ASN A 233 18.62 7.29 -4.07
N ALA A 234 18.44 7.29 -2.74
CA ALA A 234 17.41 8.03 -2.07
C ALA A 234 17.82 8.33 -0.63
N ARG A 235 17.50 9.53 -0.12
CA ARG A 235 17.60 9.84 1.30
C ARG A 235 16.54 9.04 2.08
N MET A 236 16.87 8.57 3.27
CA MET A 236 15.88 8.02 4.20
C MET A 236 15.10 9.18 4.85
N ASN A 237 13.96 9.50 4.28
CA ASN A 237 13.09 10.55 4.82
C ASN A 237 12.24 10.05 6.00
N THR A 238 12.01 10.92 6.96
CA THR A 238 10.93 10.76 7.94
C THR A 238 9.58 11.07 7.29
N VAL A 239 8.47 10.68 7.96
CA VAL A 239 7.11 11.03 7.49
C VAL A 239 6.91 12.56 7.46
N ALA A 240 7.53 13.30 8.38
CA ALA A 240 7.48 14.76 8.36
C ALA A 240 8.18 15.34 7.12
N GLN A 241 9.33 14.82 6.76
CA GLN A 241 10.05 15.23 5.54
C GLN A 241 9.32 14.83 4.25
N LEU A 242 8.54 13.73 4.28
CA LEU A 242 7.68 13.37 3.15
C LEU A 242 6.61 14.43 2.88
N ALA A 243 6.05 15.06 3.93
CA ALA A 243 5.05 16.11 3.79
C ALA A 243 5.58 17.32 3.00
N ASP A 244 6.88 17.59 3.08
CA ASP A 244 7.55 18.71 2.41
C ASP A 244 8.46 18.26 1.25
N HIS A 245 8.22 17.04 0.75
CA HIS A 245 9.06 16.45 -0.30
C HIS A 245 9.03 17.31 -1.59
N PRO A 246 10.21 17.76 -2.10
CA PRO A 246 10.30 18.72 -3.20
C PRO A 246 9.63 18.22 -4.49
N GLN A 247 9.71 16.94 -4.79
CA GLN A 247 9.05 16.35 -5.96
C GLN A 247 7.53 16.40 -5.86
N LEU A 248 6.96 16.18 -4.66
CA LEU A 248 5.50 16.31 -4.46
C LEU A 248 5.06 17.77 -4.57
N ALA A 249 5.85 18.70 -4.03
CA ALA A 249 5.60 20.13 -4.15
C ALA A 249 5.67 20.59 -5.61
N ALA A 250 6.74 20.28 -6.34
CA ALA A 250 6.94 20.65 -7.74
C ALA A 250 5.84 20.08 -8.65
N ARG A 251 5.34 18.88 -8.35
CA ARG A 251 4.22 18.25 -9.06
C ARG A 251 2.85 18.69 -8.54
N GLN A 252 2.78 19.62 -7.58
CA GLN A 252 1.54 20.12 -6.99
C GLN A 252 0.61 19.01 -6.51
N ARG A 253 1.18 17.99 -5.80
CA ARG A 253 0.45 16.78 -5.38
C ARG A 253 -0.39 16.96 -4.12
N TRP A 254 -0.57 18.21 -3.66
CA TRP A 254 -1.34 18.55 -2.48
C TRP A 254 -2.54 19.43 -2.82
N ARG A 255 -3.63 19.24 -2.10
CA ARG A 255 -4.80 20.12 -2.10
C ARG A 255 -5.16 20.48 -0.66
N GLU A 256 -5.63 21.70 -0.49
CA GLU A 256 -6.23 22.13 0.76
C GLU A 256 -7.71 21.74 0.76
N VAL A 257 -8.15 21.09 1.83
CA VAL A 257 -9.52 20.62 2.04
C VAL A 257 -10.05 21.26 3.32
N SER A 258 -11.18 21.93 3.23
CA SER A 258 -11.81 22.58 4.39
C SER A 258 -12.42 21.52 5.31
N THR A 259 -12.28 21.73 6.61
CA THR A 259 -12.93 20.95 7.67
C THR A 259 -13.43 21.90 8.77
N SER A 260 -14.26 21.41 9.70
CA SER A 260 -14.74 22.21 10.84
C SER A 260 -13.62 22.63 11.81
N VAL A 261 -12.50 21.92 11.79
CA VAL A 261 -11.33 22.23 12.65
C VAL A 261 -10.22 23.01 11.91
N GLY A 262 -10.49 23.45 10.69
CA GLY A 262 -9.56 24.19 9.84
C GLY A 262 -9.15 23.40 8.58
N PRO A 263 -8.33 24.01 7.71
CA PRO A 263 -7.92 23.40 6.47
C PRO A 263 -6.91 22.25 6.71
N LEU A 264 -7.05 21.18 5.95
CA LEU A 264 -6.11 20.05 5.92
C LEU A 264 -5.45 19.95 4.54
N ARG A 265 -4.16 19.57 4.52
CA ARG A 265 -3.48 19.19 3.28
C ARG A 265 -3.77 17.73 2.96
N ALA A 266 -4.43 17.48 1.84
CA ALA A 266 -4.71 16.14 1.32
C ALA A 266 -3.88 15.85 0.08
N THR A 267 -3.49 14.57 -0.11
CA THR A 267 -2.77 14.14 -1.31
C THR A 267 -3.73 13.92 -2.47
N LEU A 268 -3.35 14.36 -3.66
CA LEU A 268 -4.07 14.02 -4.88
C LEU A 268 -4.01 12.50 -5.16
N PRO A 269 -5.04 11.91 -5.78
CA PRO A 269 -4.99 10.54 -6.25
C PRO A 269 -3.71 10.27 -7.05
N PRO A 270 -3.04 9.12 -6.89
CA PRO A 270 -1.78 8.84 -7.59
C PRO A 270 -1.94 8.78 -9.11
N ALA A 271 -3.07 8.29 -9.59
CA ALA A 271 -3.42 8.30 -11.02
C ALA A 271 -3.89 9.70 -11.43
N THR A 272 -3.22 10.28 -12.41
CA THR A 272 -3.62 11.56 -13.03
C THR A 272 -4.19 11.28 -14.41
N ILE A 273 -5.41 11.70 -14.64
CA ILE A 273 -6.09 11.56 -15.93
C ILE A 273 -6.11 12.95 -16.58
N ASP A 274 -5.64 13.03 -17.82
CA ASP A 274 -5.64 14.29 -18.57
C ASP A 274 -7.06 14.84 -18.74
N GLY A 275 -7.23 16.14 -18.49
CA GLY A 275 -8.53 16.81 -18.57
C GLY A 275 -9.50 16.49 -17.44
N VAL A 276 -9.09 15.75 -16.39
CA VAL A 276 -9.93 15.43 -15.23
C VAL A 276 -9.30 15.97 -13.95
N ASP A 277 -9.96 16.94 -13.34
CA ASP A 277 -9.57 17.44 -12.03
C ASP A 277 -10.13 16.55 -10.92
N ALA A 278 -9.27 16.25 -9.94
CA ALA A 278 -9.72 15.53 -8.74
C ALA A 278 -10.64 16.43 -7.89
N ARG A 279 -11.78 15.88 -7.49
CA ARG A 279 -12.74 16.56 -6.65
C ARG A 279 -12.32 16.50 -5.18
N PHE A 280 -12.33 17.67 -4.52
CA PHE A 280 -12.02 17.84 -3.11
C PHE A 280 -13.04 18.77 -2.47
N ASP A 281 -14.17 18.20 -2.07
CA ASP A 281 -15.18 18.93 -1.32
C ASP A 281 -14.80 19.05 0.16
N PRO A 282 -15.38 20.01 0.92
CA PRO A 282 -15.22 20.08 2.36
C PRO A 282 -15.57 18.75 3.04
N ILE A 283 -14.78 18.39 4.07
CA ILE A 283 -15.07 17.20 4.89
C ILE A 283 -16.19 17.58 5.88
N PRO A 284 -17.37 16.92 5.80
CA PRO A 284 -18.47 17.23 6.70
C PRO A 284 -18.22 16.72 8.12
N ASP A 285 -18.84 17.36 9.10
CA ASP A 285 -18.90 16.87 10.47
C ASP A 285 -19.73 15.58 10.54
N ILE A 286 -19.56 14.83 11.62
CA ILE A 286 -20.35 13.63 11.89
C ILE A 286 -21.84 14.02 11.95
N GLY A 287 -22.65 13.37 11.15
CA GLY A 287 -24.09 13.60 11.10
C GLY A 287 -24.54 14.84 10.32
N ALA A 288 -23.62 15.65 9.78
CA ALA A 288 -23.97 16.88 9.04
C ALA A 288 -24.97 16.68 7.89
N ASN A 289 -24.96 15.52 7.27
CA ASN A 289 -25.84 15.20 6.14
C ASN A 289 -27.04 14.34 6.53
N THR A 290 -27.25 14.01 7.80
CA THR A 290 -28.28 13.06 8.24
C THR A 290 -29.67 13.55 7.83
N ASP A 291 -30.00 14.80 8.11
CA ASP A 291 -31.34 15.35 7.84
C ASP A 291 -31.62 15.42 6.33
N SER A 292 -30.68 15.96 5.56
CA SER A 292 -30.84 16.07 4.12
C SER A 292 -30.99 14.70 3.44
N ILE A 293 -30.25 13.69 3.90
CA ILE A 293 -30.37 12.32 3.39
C ILE A 293 -31.74 11.72 3.74
N LEU A 294 -32.21 11.91 4.96
CA LEU A 294 -33.51 11.37 5.39
C LEU A 294 -34.69 12.05 4.67
N GLU A 295 -34.62 13.37 4.47
CA GLU A 295 -35.59 14.13 3.66
C GLU A 295 -35.59 13.65 2.21
N GLU A 296 -34.41 13.52 1.59
CA GLU A 296 -34.25 12.99 0.22
C GLU A 296 -34.83 11.57 0.06
N LEU A 297 -34.73 10.75 1.10
CA LEU A 297 -35.32 9.41 1.16
C LEU A 297 -36.83 9.43 1.46
N GLY A 298 -37.46 10.61 1.65
CA GLY A 298 -38.89 10.79 1.86
C GLY A 298 -39.39 10.45 3.28
N TYR A 299 -38.49 10.59 4.28
CA TYR A 299 -38.93 10.48 5.69
C TYR A 299 -39.43 11.83 6.18
N SER A 300 -40.62 11.83 6.85
CA SER A 300 -41.18 13.05 7.42
C SER A 300 -40.42 13.49 8.67
N GLU A 301 -40.39 14.80 8.95
CA GLU A 301 -39.77 15.36 10.17
C GLU A 301 -40.27 14.65 11.45
N LYS A 302 -41.54 14.26 11.53
CA LYS A 302 -42.08 13.53 12.66
C LYS A 302 -41.36 12.19 12.89
N ILE A 303 -41.04 11.46 11.83
CA ILE A 303 -40.29 10.18 11.90
C ILE A 303 -38.85 10.43 12.32
N VAL A 304 -38.24 11.45 11.75
CA VAL A 304 -36.82 11.83 12.05
C VAL A 304 -36.71 12.24 13.53
N SER A 305 -37.65 13.06 14.03
CA SER A 305 -37.65 13.48 15.43
C SER A 305 -37.83 12.29 16.38
N ALA A 306 -38.72 11.36 16.07
CA ALA A 306 -38.90 10.15 16.89
C ALA A 306 -37.63 9.29 16.91
N TRP A 307 -36.94 9.14 15.78
CA TRP A 307 -35.67 8.38 15.73
C TRP A 307 -34.55 9.05 16.55
N ARG A 308 -34.55 10.39 16.63
CA ARG A 308 -33.61 11.10 17.52
C ARG A 308 -33.92 10.89 18.99
N GLU A 309 -35.23 10.95 19.36
CA GLU A 309 -35.65 10.69 20.73
C GLU A 309 -35.33 9.25 21.16
N ASP A 310 -35.43 8.31 20.25
CA ASP A 310 -35.09 6.90 20.47
C ASP A 310 -33.56 6.60 20.37
N GLY A 311 -32.74 7.60 20.06
CA GLY A 311 -31.27 7.45 19.92
C GLY A 311 -30.83 6.56 18.74
N LEU A 312 -31.65 6.49 17.68
CA LEU A 312 -31.36 5.70 16.47
C LEU A 312 -30.55 6.50 15.45
N ILE A 313 -30.57 7.83 15.52
CA ILE A 313 -29.80 8.77 14.70
C ILE A 313 -29.32 9.96 15.53
#